data_a1ce6b07cdfa3268cccc9efb41889e03
#
_entry.id   a1ce6b07cdfa3268cccc9efb41889e03
#
_cell.length_a   1.000
_cell.length_b   1.000
_cell.length_c   1.000
_cell.angle_alpha   90.00
_cell.angle_beta   90.00
_cell.angle_gamma   90.00
#
_symmetry.space_group_name_H-M   'P 1'
#
loop_
_entity.id
_entity.type
_entity.pdbx_description
1 polymer ?
#
loop_
_entity_poly.entity_id
_entity_poly.type
_entity_poly.pdbx_seq_one_letter_code
_entity_poly.pdbx_strand_id
1 'polypeptide(L)' 'MELTLYLENGKTLVFENVNDLKQESYVTSLVTFNYGNVEDGKKRKAIFSLNNVIGLSVDKEDFDVNSLF' A
#
# COMPACT_ATOMS: atom_id res chain seq x y z
N MET A 1 -3.58 -9.53 1.48
CA MET A 1 -4.28 -8.58 2.36
C MET A 1 -4.85 -7.43 1.55
N GLU A 2 -5.83 -6.75 2.10
CA GLU A 2 -6.37 -5.53 1.50
C GLU A 2 -5.69 -4.31 2.10
N LEU A 3 -5.30 -3.37 1.24
CA LEU A 3 -4.66 -2.12 1.65
C LEU A 3 -5.54 -0.96 1.24
N THR A 4 -5.82 -0.05 2.18
CA THR A 4 -6.51 1.20 1.90
C THR A 4 -5.58 2.37 2.16
N LEU A 5 -5.44 3.25 1.18
CA LEU A 5 -4.67 4.48 1.31
C LEU A 5 -5.62 5.66 1.43
N TYR A 6 -5.37 6.53 2.40
CA TYR A 6 -6.14 7.75 2.64
C TYR A 6 -5.33 8.94 2.15
N LEU A 7 -5.88 9.66 1.17
CA LEU A 7 -5.17 10.75 0.49
C LEU A 7 -5.55 12.11 1.06
N GLU A 8 -4.66 13.09 0.90
CA GLU A 8 -4.88 14.46 1.36
C GLU A 8 -6.17 15.09 0.84
N ASN A 9 -6.56 14.74 -0.39
CA ASN A 9 -7.74 15.32 -1.03
C ASN A 9 -9.06 14.69 -0.56
N GLY A 10 -9.01 13.83 0.45
CA GLY A 10 -10.17 13.16 1.00
C GLY A 10 -10.57 11.89 0.27
N LYS A 11 -9.85 11.52 -0.78
CA LYS A 11 -10.11 10.28 -1.52
C LYS A 11 -9.42 9.10 -0.88
N THR A 12 -9.95 7.90 -1.13
CA THR A 12 -9.34 6.65 -0.69
C THR A 12 -9.08 5.75 -1.89
N LEU A 13 -7.99 4.99 -1.79
CA LEU A 13 -7.65 3.96 -2.78
C LEU A 13 -7.57 2.62 -2.08
N VAL A 14 -8.25 1.62 -2.64
CA VAL A 14 -8.29 0.27 -2.08
C VAL A 14 -7.63 -0.70 -3.04
N PHE A 15 -6.71 -1.50 -2.52
CA PHE A 15 -6.00 -2.52 -3.29
C PHE A 15 -6.22 -3.88 -2.66
N GLU A 16 -6.52 -4.89 -3.48
CA GLU A 16 -6.75 -6.26 -3.04
C GLU A 16 -5.54 -7.14 -3.35
N ASN A 17 -5.41 -8.23 -2.61
CA ASN A 17 -4.34 -9.21 -2.80
C ASN A 17 -2.95 -8.58 -2.73
N VAL A 18 -2.76 -7.67 -1.78
CA VAL A 18 -1.50 -6.96 -1.58
C VAL A 18 -0.49 -7.86 -0.91
N ASN A 19 0.73 -7.87 -1.43
CA ASN A 19 1.88 -8.52 -0.80
C ASN A 19 3.15 -7.70 -1.03
N ASP A 20 4.20 -8.03 -0.32
CA ASP A 20 5.49 -7.35 -0.39
C ASP A 20 5.37 -5.83 -0.14
N LEU A 21 4.48 -5.46 0.77
CA LEU A 21 4.32 -4.06 1.18
C LEU A 21 5.54 -3.64 2.00
N LYS A 22 6.29 -2.66 1.47
CA LYS A 22 7.51 -2.20 2.11
C LYS A 22 7.82 -0.76 1.74
N GLN A 23 8.59 -0.10 2.60
CA GLN A 23 9.15 1.20 2.30
C GLN A 23 10.41 1.02 1.44
N GLU A 24 10.58 1.89 0.45
CA GLU A 24 11.77 1.84 -0.39
C GLU A 24 13.00 2.25 0.41
N SER A 25 14.08 1.45 0.31
CA SER A 25 15.27 1.65 1.15
C SER A 25 16.06 2.92 0.81
N TYR A 26 15.94 3.41 -0.42
CA TYR A 26 16.68 4.60 -0.85
C TYR A 26 15.89 5.89 -0.69
N VAL A 27 14.56 5.81 -0.70
CA VAL A 27 13.69 6.97 -0.59
C VAL A 27 12.62 6.64 0.44
N THR A 28 12.78 7.18 1.64
CA THR A 28 11.93 6.85 2.78
C THR A 28 10.49 7.31 2.61
N SER A 29 10.22 8.19 1.65
CA SER A 29 8.86 8.65 1.36
C SER A 29 8.13 7.79 0.33
N LEU A 30 8.73 6.72 -0.17
CA LEU A 30 8.10 5.83 -1.14
C LEU A 30 7.76 4.49 -0.52
N VAL A 31 6.56 4.02 -0.83
CA VAL A 31 6.07 2.69 -0.44
C VAL A 31 5.78 1.91 -1.70
N THR A 32 6.23 0.66 -1.75
CA THR A 32 5.99 -0.23 -2.89
C THR A 32 5.25 -1.47 -2.42
N PHE A 33 4.44 -2.02 -3.29
CA PHE A 33 3.76 -3.29 -3.03
C PHE A 33 3.29 -3.91 -4.33
N ASN A 34 3.01 -5.21 -4.26
CA ASN A 34 2.37 -5.92 -5.36
C ASN A 34 0.89 -6.09 -5.02
N TYR A 35 0.03 -6.00 -6.02
CA TYR A 35 -1.39 -6.24 -5.85
C TYR A 35 -1.93 -6.99 -7.06
N GLY A 36 -3.11 -7.56 -6.93
CA GLY A 36 -3.71 -8.31 -8.00
C GLY A 36 -5.20 -8.06 -8.10
N ASN A 37 -5.72 -8.14 -9.32
CA ASN A 37 -7.15 -8.13 -9.57
C ASN A 37 -7.62 -9.58 -9.70
N VAL A 38 -8.60 -9.95 -8.89
CA VAL A 38 -9.17 -11.29 -8.90
C VAL A 38 -9.81 -11.62 -10.25
N GLU A 39 -10.39 -10.61 -10.91
CA GLU A 39 -11.11 -10.78 -12.16
C GLU A 39 -10.21 -11.12 -13.34
N ASP A 40 -9.08 -10.46 -13.48
CA ASP A 40 -8.17 -10.67 -14.61
C ASP A 40 -6.95 -11.54 -14.28
N GLY A 41 -6.76 -11.85 -13.00
CA GLY A 41 -5.63 -12.67 -12.53
C GLY A 41 -4.27 -12.04 -12.71
N LYS A 42 -4.21 -10.78 -13.12
CA LYS A 42 -2.95 -10.09 -13.34
C LYS A 42 -2.39 -9.52 -12.04
N LYS A 43 -1.08 -9.62 -11.89
CA LYS A 43 -0.37 -9.01 -10.76
C LYS A 43 0.27 -7.72 -11.23
N ARG A 44 0.19 -6.70 -10.38
CA ARG A 44 0.74 -5.38 -10.67
C ARG A 44 1.60 -4.91 -9.52
N LYS A 45 2.58 -4.10 -9.82
CA LYS A 45 3.41 -3.45 -8.82
C LYS A 45 3.03 -1.98 -8.73
N ALA A 46 2.87 -1.48 -7.51
CA ALA A 46 2.52 -0.09 -7.27
C ALA A 46 3.60 0.60 -6.47
N ILE A 47 3.76 1.90 -6.72
CA ILE A 47 4.67 2.77 -5.99
C ILE A 47 3.87 4.02 -5.61
N PHE A 48 3.89 4.38 -4.33
CA PHE A 48 3.19 5.57 -3.83
C PHE A 48 4.11 6.45 -3.03
N SER A 49 3.95 7.76 -3.21
CA SER A 49 4.63 8.75 -2.38
C SER A 49 3.83 8.97 -1.10
N LEU A 50 4.48 8.82 0.04
CA LEU A 50 3.84 9.08 1.33
C LEU A 50 3.56 10.56 1.56
N ASN A 51 4.12 11.44 0.72
CA ASN A 51 3.83 12.88 0.82
C ASN A 51 2.36 13.21 0.53
N ASN A 52 1.67 12.35 -0.22
CA ASN A 52 0.27 12.55 -0.60
C ASN A 52 -0.68 11.63 0.17
N VAL A 53 -0.14 10.81 1.07
CA VAL A 53 -0.91 9.82 1.84
C VAL A 53 -0.91 10.25 3.30
N ILE A 54 -2.08 10.51 3.86
CA ILE A 54 -2.21 10.91 5.26
C ILE A 54 -2.38 9.72 6.19
N GLY A 55 -2.67 8.55 5.66
CA GLY A 55 -2.80 7.33 6.44
C GLY A 55 -3.02 6.13 5.57
N LEU A 56 -2.90 4.95 6.17
CA LEU A 56 -3.21 3.70 5.51
C LEU A 56 -3.78 2.72 6.52
N SER A 57 -4.52 1.74 6.03
CA SER A 57 -5.01 0.64 6.86
C SER A 57 -4.87 -0.67 6.11
N VAL A 58 -4.67 -1.74 6.86
CA VAL A 58 -4.61 -3.10 6.32
C VAL A 58 -5.55 -3.99 7.12
N ASP A 59 -6.03 -5.05 6.51
CA ASP A 59 -6.94 -5.99 7.16
C ASP A 59 -6.22 -7.15 7.86
N LYS A 60 -4.89 -7.10 7.92
CA LYS A 60 -4.07 -8.14 8.55
C LYS A 60 -3.67 -7.70 9.95
N GLU A 61 -4.15 -8.38 10.98
CA GLU A 61 -3.96 -8.00 12.39
C GLU A 61 -2.50 -8.03 12.84
N ASP A 62 -1.72 -8.97 12.34
CA ASP A 62 -0.33 -9.16 12.72
C ASP A 62 0.66 -8.37 11.85
N PHE A 63 0.15 -7.45 11.04
CA PHE A 63 1.00 -6.61 10.21
C PHE A 63 1.78 -5.60 11.06
N ASP A 64 3.09 -5.61 10.89
CA ASP A 64 3.96 -4.69 11.62
C ASP A 64 4.06 -3.36 10.87
N VAL A 65 3.26 -2.38 11.31
CA VAL A 65 3.26 -1.04 10.70
C VAL A 65 4.60 -0.33 10.88
N ASN A 66 5.39 -0.71 11.87
CA ASN A 66 6.71 -0.11 12.08
C ASN A 66 7.69 -0.46 10.96
N SER A 67 7.42 -1.52 10.19
CA SER A 67 8.25 -1.87 9.05
C SER A 67 8.16 -0.84 7.92
N LEU A 68 7.14 0.04 7.93
CA LEU A 68 6.93 1.07 6.93
C LEU A 68 7.49 2.45 7.31
N PHE A 69 7.83 2.62 8.58
CA PHE A 69 8.22 3.96 9.10
C PHE A 69 9.53 3.90 9.86
#